data_3c80a03a573d34e8631bf4e70c271be2
#
_entry.id   3c80a03a573d34e8631bf4e70c271be2
#
_cell.length_a   1.000
_cell.length_b   1.000
_cell.length_c   1.000
_cell.angle_alpha   90.00
_cell.angle_beta   90.00
_cell.angle_gamma   90.00
#
_symmetry.space_group_name_H-M   'P 1'
#
loop_
_entity.id
_entity.type
_entity.pdbx_description
1 polymer ?
#
loop_
_entity_poly.entity_id
_entity_poly.type
_entity_poly.pdbx_seq_one_letter_code
_entity_poly.pdbx_strand_id
1 'polypeptide(L)' 'MKEFKTMAHIHSLNGAMDEITVLDSKQDGSQTVYIVDYKGVKCTAIFNWFSGAYYADDTYGMIKEARQ' A
#
# COMPACT_ATOMS: atom_id res chain seq x y z
N MET A 1 -2.05 -14.78 -1.97
CA MET A 1 -0.87 -14.21 -2.65
C MET A 1 0.35 -14.32 -1.75
N LYS A 2 1.49 -14.60 -2.34
CA LYS A 2 2.72 -14.71 -1.59
C LYS A 2 3.25 -13.33 -1.24
N GLU A 3 3.68 -13.16 0.01
CA GLU A 3 4.19 -11.88 0.46
C GLU A 3 5.52 -11.55 -0.24
N PHE A 4 5.72 -10.29 -0.52
CA PHE A 4 6.98 -9.84 -1.10
C PHE A 4 7.23 -8.39 -0.70
N LYS A 5 8.49 -7.98 -0.77
CA LYS A 5 8.90 -6.62 -0.42
C LYS A 5 9.17 -5.82 -1.67
N THR A 6 8.82 -4.54 -1.63
CA THR A 6 9.08 -3.64 -2.74
C THR A 6 9.14 -2.21 -2.21
N MET A 7 9.60 -1.31 -3.06
CA MET A 7 9.66 0.10 -2.70
C MET A 7 8.35 0.78 -3.04
N ALA A 8 7.96 1.73 -2.22
CA ALA A 8 6.73 2.49 -2.44
C ALA A 8 6.91 3.93 -1.99
N HIS A 9 6.13 4.81 -2.57
CA HIS A 9 6.03 6.18 -2.08
C HIS A 9 5.12 6.15 -0.85
N ILE A 10 5.59 6.70 0.25
CA ILE A 10 4.88 6.64 1.53
C ILE A 10 4.20 7.97 1.80
N HIS A 11 2.91 7.94 2.03
CA HIS A 11 2.13 9.16 2.20
C HIS A 11 2.63 10.01 3.37
N SER A 12 2.89 9.39 4.52
CA SER A 12 3.33 10.15 5.69
C SER A 12 4.71 10.76 5.52
N LEU A 13 5.46 10.31 4.52
CA LEU A 13 6.79 10.85 4.22
C LEU A 13 6.76 11.81 3.03
N ASN A 14 5.58 12.37 2.73
CA ASN A 14 5.40 13.27 1.61
C ASN A 14 5.81 12.64 0.28
N GLY A 15 5.60 11.35 0.15
CA GLY A 15 5.90 10.65 -1.08
C GLY A 15 7.33 10.16 -1.21
N ALA A 16 8.14 10.29 -0.16
CA ALA A 16 9.48 9.70 -0.19
C ALA A 16 9.35 8.18 -0.24
N MET A 17 10.31 7.52 -0.89
CA MET A 17 10.24 6.08 -1.06
C MET A 17 10.82 5.33 0.13
N ASP A 18 10.16 4.24 0.48
CA ASP A 18 10.66 3.34 1.51
C ASP A 18 10.13 1.95 1.20
N GLU A 19 10.66 0.95 1.88
CA GLU A 19 10.30 -0.43 1.63
C GLU A 19 9.00 -0.78 2.34
N ILE A 20 8.14 -1.49 1.62
CA ILE A 20 6.92 -2.05 2.18
C ILE A 20 6.90 -3.55 1.94
N THR A 21 6.05 -4.25 2.70
CA THR A 21 5.79 -5.67 2.46
C THR A 21 4.37 -5.80 1.94
N VAL A 22 4.23 -6.32 0.74
CA VAL A 22 2.89 -6.55 0.16
C VAL A 22 2.38 -7.88 0.68
N LEU A 23 1.24 -7.84 1.35
CA LEU A 23 0.67 -9.02 2.00
C LEU A 23 -0.41 -9.67 1.15
N ASP A 24 -1.21 -8.87 0.46
CA ASP A 24 -2.33 -9.40 -0.31
C ASP A 24 -2.77 -8.37 -1.32
N SER A 25 -3.71 -8.74 -2.17
CA SER A 25 -4.29 -7.81 -3.13
C SER A 25 -5.75 -8.13 -3.29
N LYS A 26 -6.53 -7.13 -3.67
CA LYS A 26 -7.92 -7.34 -3.99
C LYS A 26 -8.35 -6.40 -5.10
N GLN A 27 -9.33 -6.84 -5.85
CA GLN A 27 -9.86 -6.07 -6.96
C GLN A 27 -10.90 -5.09 -6.43
N ASP A 28 -10.80 -3.84 -6.87
CA ASP A 28 -11.74 -2.81 -6.49
C ASP A 28 -12.11 -2.06 -7.77
N GLY A 29 -13.21 -2.49 -8.40
CA GLY A 29 -13.59 -1.95 -9.67
C GLY A 29 -12.55 -2.28 -10.72
N SER A 30 -12.03 -1.26 -11.39
CA SER A 30 -11.04 -1.46 -12.44
C SER A 30 -9.60 -1.37 -11.92
N GLN A 31 -9.42 -1.23 -10.59
CA GLN A 31 -8.07 -1.10 -10.06
C GLN A 31 -7.83 -2.16 -8.99
N THR A 32 -6.57 -2.51 -8.81
CA THR A 32 -6.16 -3.46 -7.79
C THR A 32 -5.61 -2.70 -6.60
N VAL A 33 -6.13 -3.03 -5.42
CA VAL A 33 -5.69 -2.44 -4.17
C VAL A 33 -4.87 -3.47 -3.43
N TYR A 34 -3.72 -3.08 -2.94
CA TYR A 34 -2.82 -3.97 -2.21
C TYR A 34 -2.90 -3.70 -0.72
N ILE A 35 -2.84 -4.78 0.05
CA ILE A 35 -2.73 -4.69 1.51
C ILE A 35 -1.26 -4.83 1.82
N VAL A 36 -0.70 -3.84 2.50
CA VAL A 36 0.74 -3.82 2.75
C VAL A 36 1.03 -3.54 4.21
N ASP A 37 2.23 -3.89 4.62
CA ASP A 37 2.74 -3.60 5.95
C ASP A 37 3.90 -2.64 5.80
N TYR A 38 3.80 -1.50 6.47
CA TYR A 38 4.87 -0.52 6.50
C TYR A 38 5.26 -0.31 7.96
N LYS A 39 6.42 -0.85 8.34
CA LYS A 39 6.97 -0.71 9.70
C LYS A 39 5.95 -1.07 10.77
N GLY A 40 5.27 -2.19 10.55
CA GLY A 40 4.31 -2.70 11.52
C GLY A 40 2.92 -2.11 11.39
N VAL A 41 2.70 -1.20 10.46
CA VAL A 41 1.39 -0.60 10.24
C VAL A 41 0.80 -1.18 8.97
N LYS A 42 -0.34 -1.83 9.09
CA LYS A 42 -1.05 -2.34 7.92
C LYS A 42 -1.84 -1.22 7.28
N CYS A 43 -1.68 -1.11 5.98
CA CYS A 43 -2.34 -0.04 5.23
C CYS A 43 -2.59 -0.52 3.81
N THR A 44 -3.17 0.37 3.00
CA THR A 44 -3.45 0.03 1.61
C THR A 44 -2.47 0.75 0.70
N ALA A 45 -2.25 0.16 -0.47
CA ALA A 45 -1.40 0.75 -1.48
C ALA A 45 -1.99 0.50 -2.85
N ILE A 46 -1.71 1.39 -3.78
CA ILE A 46 -2.09 1.19 -5.17
C ILE A 46 -0.83 1.20 -6.02
N PHE A 47 -0.90 0.53 -7.16
CA PHE A 47 0.20 0.52 -8.10
C PHE A 47 -0.13 1.45 -9.25
N ASN A 48 0.71 2.45 -9.45
CA ASN A 48 0.57 3.37 -10.57
C ASN A 48 1.43 2.85 -11.73
N TRP A 49 0.79 2.27 -12.71
CA TRP A 49 1.55 1.67 -13.80
C TRP A 49 2.10 2.68 -14.78
N PHE A 50 1.68 3.94 -14.72
CA PHE A 50 2.33 4.99 -15.49
C PHE A 50 3.74 5.25 -14.99
N SER A 51 3.90 5.31 -13.67
CA SER A 51 5.21 5.56 -13.08
C SER A 51 5.91 4.28 -12.69
N GLY A 52 5.19 3.16 -12.68
CA GLY A 52 5.76 1.88 -12.28
C GLY A 52 6.04 1.80 -10.80
N ALA A 53 5.32 2.55 -9.97
CA ALA A 53 5.59 2.64 -8.56
C ALA A 53 4.34 2.38 -7.73
N TYR A 54 4.55 1.89 -6.52
CA TYR A 54 3.49 1.74 -5.54
C TYR A 54 3.37 3.02 -4.72
N TYR A 55 2.14 3.31 -4.28
CA TYR A 55 1.85 4.46 -3.41
C TYR A 55 1.09 3.93 -2.22
N ALA A 56 1.70 3.98 -1.05
CA ALA A 56 1.11 3.45 0.18
C ALA A 56 0.56 4.59 1.02
N ASP A 57 -0.67 4.42 1.49
CA ASP A 57 -1.32 5.41 2.36
C ASP A 57 -1.31 4.86 3.77
N ASP A 58 -0.24 5.11 4.47
CA ASP A 58 0.00 4.57 5.80
C ASP A 58 -0.66 5.38 6.91
N THR A 59 -1.33 6.49 6.56
CA THR A 59 -1.93 7.33 7.58
C THR A 59 -3.44 7.19 7.65
N TYR A 60 -4.05 6.46 6.74
CA TYR A 60 -5.48 6.58 6.58
C TYR A 60 -6.19 5.26 6.26
N GLY A 61 -5.65 4.49 5.33
CA GLY A 61 -6.38 3.39 4.75
C GLY A 61 -6.88 2.35 5.74
N MET A 62 -5.97 1.73 6.47
CA MET A 62 -6.36 0.63 7.35
C MET A 62 -7.12 1.08 8.58
N ILE A 63 -6.91 2.31 8.99
CA ILE A 63 -7.65 2.84 10.13
C ILE A 63 -9.14 2.83 9.82
N LYS A 64 -9.51 3.20 8.63
CA LYS A 64 -10.90 3.20 8.23
C LYS A 64 -11.47 1.80 8.19
N GLU A 65 -10.71 0.87 7.65
CA GLU A 65 -11.17 -0.51 7.59
C GLU A 65 -11.30 -1.13 8.97
N ALA A 66 -10.39 -0.80 9.84
CA ALA A 66 -10.38 -1.39 11.17
C ALA A 66 -11.63 -1.06 11.96
N ARG A 67 -12.33 -0.04 11.57
CA ARG A 67 -13.54 0.36 12.26
C ARG A 67 -14.78 -0.29 11.71
N GLN A 68 -14.64 -1.07 10.71
CA GLN A 68 -15.80 -1.81 10.17
C GLN A 68 -15.92 -3.19 10.79
#